data_aeec6c6ce842444151844e520b401eea
#
_entry.id   aeec6c6ce842444151844e520b401eea
#
_cell.length_a   1.000
_cell.length_b   1.000
_cell.length_c   1.000
_cell.angle_alpha   90.00
_cell.angle_beta   90.00
_cell.angle_gamma   90.00
#
_symmetry.space_group_name_H-M   'P 1'
#
loop_
_entity.id
_entity.type
_entity.pdbx_description
1 polymer ?
#
loop_
_entity_poly.entity_id
_entity_poly.type
_entity_poly.pdbx_seq_one_letter_code
_entity_poly.pdbx_strand_id
1 'polypeptide(L)'
;MDKNGGEMSRNNRRRWIAPWKNSVEKPEIYHAIGRIVGRTFLLGEEEREHFRMLMRMCEKFTGCRVLSYCLMSNHFHILLEVTPVSEGGISDEVLFQRLGVFYGEAQVAEIAREMEEAATVRERGEFELAPVDEAGVPLTREAELAIAKIEAEGRVAEIRRRYTRRMHDLSWFMKSLLERFTKWFNGRHKRSGTLWEDRFKSVIVESGAAARTIAAYIDLNPVRAGMVSDPA
;
A
#
# COMPACT_ATOMS: atom_id res chain seq x y z
N MET A 1 6.66 3.88 -52.39
CA MET A 1 7.09 4.75 -51.31
C MET A 1 6.22 4.46 -50.09
N ASP A 2 6.59 3.41 -49.39
CA ASP A 2 5.86 2.96 -48.17
C ASP A 2 6.50 3.59 -46.95
N LYS A 3 5.72 4.41 -46.26
CA LYS A 3 6.07 4.92 -44.95
C LYS A 3 5.41 4.04 -43.88
N ASN A 4 6.08 2.99 -43.49
CA ASN A 4 5.74 2.26 -42.28
C ASN A 4 6.29 3.03 -41.10
N GLY A 5 5.41 3.81 -40.46
CA GLY A 5 5.65 4.39 -39.15
C GLY A 5 5.54 3.30 -38.09
N GLY A 6 6.70 2.84 -37.60
CA GLY A 6 6.75 1.87 -36.49
C GLY A 6 6.16 2.48 -35.23
N GLU A 7 4.99 2.04 -34.82
CA GLU A 7 4.45 2.20 -33.50
C GLU A 7 5.41 1.55 -32.49
N MET A 8 6.16 2.36 -31.78
CA MET A 8 6.92 1.90 -30.61
C MET A 8 5.93 1.41 -29.57
N SER A 9 5.69 0.11 -29.56
CA SER A 9 4.98 -0.60 -28.52
C SER A 9 5.54 -0.17 -27.15
N ARG A 10 4.74 0.56 -26.36
CA ARG A 10 5.01 0.81 -24.94
C ARG A 10 5.04 -0.54 -24.26
N ASN A 11 6.25 -1.02 -24.02
CA ASN A 11 6.52 -2.29 -23.35
C ASN A 11 5.90 -2.23 -21.95
N ASN A 12 4.69 -2.76 -21.81
CA ASN A 12 3.93 -2.82 -20.56
C ASN A 12 4.60 -3.90 -19.69
N ARG A 13 5.74 -3.53 -19.06
CA ARG A 13 6.52 -4.41 -18.19
C ARG A 13 5.62 -4.83 -17.03
N ARG A 14 5.02 -6.01 -17.15
CA ARG A 14 4.24 -6.63 -16.08
C ARG A 14 5.17 -6.81 -14.86
N ARG A 15 4.71 -6.36 -13.70
CA ARG A 15 5.40 -6.63 -12.43
C ARG A 15 5.41 -8.15 -12.21
N TRP A 16 6.55 -8.68 -11.85
CA TRP A 16 6.62 -10.05 -11.35
C TRP A 16 5.87 -10.14 -10.03
N ILE A 17 4.84 -10.95 -10.01
CA ILE A 17 4.02 -11.22 -8.83
C ILE A 17 4.38 -12.62 -8.37
N ALA A 18 4.56 -12.82 -7.06
CA ALA A 18 4.84 -14.13 -6.51
C ALA A 18 3.73 -15.12 -6.91
N PRO A 19 4.07 -16.32 -7.40
CA PRO A 19 3.06 -17.34 -7.73
C PRO A 19 2.18 -17.72 -6.53
N TRP A 20 2.70 -17.53 -5.30
CA TRP A 20 1.99 -17.75 -4.03
C TRP A 20 1.39 -16.48 -3.45
N LYS A 21 1.18 -15.45 -4.25
CA LYS A 21 0.46 -14.25 -3.82
C LYS A 21 -0.89 -14.65 -3.23
N ASN A 22 -1.24 -14.03 -2.10
CA ASN A 22 -2.41 -14.34 -1.29
C ASN A 22 -2.36 -15.69 -0.54
N SER A 23 -1.20 -16.36 -0.46
CA SER A 23 -1.03 -17.45 0.49
C SER A 23 -1.18 -16.91 1.91
N VAL A 24 -1.95 -17.62 2.76
CA VAL A 24 -2.08 -17.30 4.19
C VAL A 24 -0.88 -17.77 5.01
N GLU A 25 -0.06 -18.66 4.46
CA GLU A 25 1.06 -19.30 5.16
C GLU A 25 2.42 -18.72 4.75
N LYS A 26 2.55 -18.30 3.48
CA LYS A 26 3.84 -17.90 2.93
C LYS A 26 3.91 -16.41 2.61
N PRO A 27 4.77 -15.63 3.28
CA PRO A 27 5.00 -14.23 2.95
C PRO A 27 5.65 -14.07 1.57
N GLU A 28 5.39 -12.95 0.94
CA GLU A 28 6.07 -12.55 -0.29
C GLU A 28 7.23 -11.62 0.06
N ILE A 29 8.44 -11.94 -0.38
CA ILE A 29 9.62 -11.09 -0.18
C ILE A 29 10.02 -10.47 -1.51
N TYR A 30 10.25 -9.17 -1.52
CA TYR A 30 10.64 -8.41 -2.70
C TYR A 30 11.86 -7.54 -2.42
N HIS A 31 12.81 -7.54 -3.35
CA HIS A 31 13.85 -6.52 -3.40
C HIS A 31 13.38 -5.41 -4.33
N ALA A 32 13.07 -4.24 -3.78
CA ALA A 32 12.61 -3.06 -4.49
C ALA A 32 13.75 -2.04 -4.63
N ILE A 33 13.83 -1.41 -5.81
CA ILE A 33 14.87 -0.44 -6.17
C ILE A 33 14.19 0.76 -6.85
N GLY A 34 14.53 1.97 -6.44
CA GLY A 34 14.13 3.20 -7.11
C GLY A 34 15.31 4.15 -7.26
N ARG A 35 15.31 4.94 -8.31
CA ARG A 35 16.40 5.85 -8.65
C ARG A 35 15.90 7.25 -8.94
N ILE A 36 16.68 8.25 -8.53
CA ILE A 36 16.44 9.67 -8.82
C ILE A 36 16.63 9.93 -10.32
N VAL A 37 15.75 10.76 -10.89
CA VAL A 37 15.80 11.20 -12.29
C VAL A 37 17.17 11.84 -12.61
N GLY A 38 17.71 11.49 -13.76
CA GLY A 38 19.02 11.99 -14.20
C GLY A 38 20.19 11.48 -13.34
N ARG A 39 19.97 10.52 -12.44
CA ARG A 39 20.97 9.95 -11.52
C ARG A 39 21.68 10.98 -10.64
N THR A 40 21.05 12.13 -10.42
CA THR A 40 21.59 13.20 -9.59
C THR A 40 21.65 12.82 -8.13
N PHE A 41 22.72 13.25 -7.42
CA PHE A 41 22.95 12.98 -6.00
C PHE A 41 22.16 13.99 -5.16
N LEU A 42 20.86 13.73 -4.95
CA LEU A 42 19.94 14.63 -4.27
C LEU A 42 19.59 14.19 -2.85
N LEU A 43 19.93 12.96 -2.46
CA LEU A 43 19.59 12.42 -1.14
C LEU A 43 20.73 12.66 -0.17
N GLY A 44 20.71 13.80 0.50
CA GLY A 44 21.58 14.14 1.61
C GLY A 44 21.14 13.44 2.91
N GLU A 45 21.69 13.84 4.03
CA GLU A 45 21.38 13.24 5.34
C GLU A 45 19.91 13.51 5.75
N GLU A 46 19.44 14.76 5.60
CA GLU A 46 18.07 15.16 5.91
C GLU A 46 17.07 14.37 5.05
N GLU A 47 17.32 14.25 3.75
CA GLU A 47 16.46 13.53 2.81
C GLU A 47 16.38 12.04 3.15
N ARG A 48 17.51 11.42 3.47
CA ARG A 48 17.56 10.01 3.87
C ARG A 48 16.80 9.76 5.17
N GLU A 49 16.96 10.64 6.16
CA GLU A 49 16.24 10.52 7.42
C GLU A 49 14.72 10.69 7.22
N HIS A 50 14.29 11.68 6.42
CA HIS A 50 12.87 11.86 6.12
C HIS A 50 12.31 10.66 5.34
N PHE A 51 13.06 10.12 4.38
CA PHE A 51 12.67 8.91 3.67
C PHE A 51 12.51 7.72 4.62
N ARG A 52 13.45 7.54 5.56
CA ARG A 52 13.40 6.50 6.59
C ARG A 52 12.14 6.65 7.47
N MET A 53 11.84 7.86 7.91
CA MET A 53 10.65 8.14 8.70
C MET A 53 9.36 7.76 7.93
N LEU A 54 9.22 8.19 6.68
CA LEU A 54 8.07 7.85 5.85
C LEU A 54 7.98 6.34 5.58
N MET A 55 9.11 5.68 5.38
CA MET A 55 9.18 4.23 5.19
C MET A 55 8.63 3.49 6.42
N ARG A 56 8.99 3.90 7.64
CA ARG A 56 8.46 3.34 8.88
C ARG A 56 6.97 3.61 9.07
N MET A 57 6.49 4.78 8.65
CA MET A 57 5.04 5.05 8.60
C MET A 57 4.31 4.09 7.64
N CYS A 58 4.89 3.86 6.45
CA CYS A 58 4.31 2.93 5.49
C CYS A 58 4.28 1.49 6.01
N GLU A 59 5.31 1.03 6.74
CA GLU A 59 5.30 -0.27 7.41
C GLU A 59 4.12 -0.40 8.37
N LYS A 60 3.99 0.56 9.28
CA LYS A 60 2.92 0.56 10.28
C LYS A 60 1.53 0.58 9.65
N PHE A 61 1.35 1.35 8.57
CA PHE A 61 0.06 1.44 7.87
C PHE A 61 -0.25 0.19 7.06
N THR A 62 0.70 -0.26 6.22
CA THR A 62 0.44 -1.36 5.29
C THR A 62 0.51 -2.74 5.92
N GLY A 63 1.16 -2.87 7.07
CA GLY A 63 1.49 -4.16 7.67
C GLY A 63 2.59 -4.93 6.94
N CYS A 64 3.21 -4.34 5.91
CA CYS A 64 4.42 -4.89 5.32
C CYS A 64 5.61 -4.68 6.28
N ARG A 65 6.68 -5.44 6.11
CA ARG A 65 7.85 -5.40 6.97
C ARG A 65 9.12 -5.17 6.16
N VAL A 66 9.86 -4.11 6.49
CA VAL A 66 11.18 -3.84 5.89
C VAL A 66 12.23 -4.67 6.60
N LEU A 67 12.79 -5.63 5.90
CA LEU A 67 13.81 -6.56 6.42
C LEU A 67 15.21 -5.95 6.41
N SER A 68 15.55 -5.22 5.34
CA SER A 68 16.80 -4.45 5.20
C SER A 68 16.59 -3.32 4.19
N TYR A 69 17.33 -2.24 4.30
CA TYR A 69 17.30 -1.13 3.35
C TYR A 69 18.62 -0.37 3.30
N CYS A 70 18.85 0.27 2.17
CA CYS A 70 19.98 1.18 1.98
C CYS A 70 19.53 2.40 1.18
N LEU A 71 19.84 3.58 1.68
CA LEU A 71 19.56 4.88 1.05
C LEU A 71 20.85 5.51 0.56
N MET A 72 21.08 5.38 -0.74
CA MET A 72 22.25 5.99 -1.41
C MET A 72 21.93 7.43 -1.81
N SER A 73 22.93 8.18 -2.25
CA SER A 73 22.75 9.59 -2.62
C SER A 73 21.80 9.81 -3.81
N ASN A 74 21.53 8.79 -4.64
CA ASN A 74 20.67 8.91 -5.84
C ASN A 74 19.75 7.71 -6.10
N HIS A 75 19.70 6.73 -5.22
CA HIS A 75 18.82 5.57 -5.31
C HIS A 75 18.65 4.89 -3.95
N PHE A 76 17.70 3.98 -3.88
CA PHE A 76 17.49 3.17 -2.69
C PHE A 76 17.33 1.69 -3.05
N HIS A 77 17.64 0.85 -2.09
CA HIS A 77 17.31 -0.58 -2.05
C HIS A 77 16.45 -0.85 -0.82
N ILE A 78 15.37 -1.60 -0.97
CA ILE A 78 14.52 -2.04 0.14
C ILE A 78 14.22 -3.53 -0.05
N LEU A 79 14.53 -4.33 0.94
CA LEU A 79 14.07 -5.71 1.04
C LEU A 79 12.80 -5.71 1.88
N LEU A 80 11.65 -5.93 1.22
CA LEU A 80 10.33 -5.83 1.82
C LEU A 80 9.65 -7.19 1.87
N GLU A 81 9.12 -7.53 3.03
CA GLU A 81 8.23 -8.65 3.21
C GLU A 81 6.79 -8.15 3.24
N VAL A 82 5.97 -8.73 2.36
CA VAL A 82 4.52 -8.57 2.36
C VAL A 82 3.96 -9.72 3.17
N THR A 83 3.51 -9.42 4.39
CA THR A 83 2.97 -10.43 5.29
C THR A 83 1.60 -10.91 4.81
N PRO A 84 1.25 -12.17 5.02
CA PRO A 84 -0.08 -12.67 4.75
C PRO A 84 -1.15 -11.92 5.55
N VAL A 85 -2.35 -11.85 5.00
CA VAL A 85 -3.54 -11.43 5.76
C VAL A 85 -4.12 -12.66 6.44
N SER A 86 -4.44 -12.58 7.73
CA SER A 86 -5.12 -13.67 8.45
C SER A 86 -6.49 -13.99 7.84
N GLU A 87 -6.99 -15.21 7.97
CA GLU A 87 -8.29 -15.64 7.46
C GLU A 87 -9.45 -14.75 7.96
N GLY A 88 -9.38 -14.26 9.18
CA GLY A 88 -10.35 -13.30 9.75
C GLY A 88 -10.21 -11.86 9.24
N GLY A 89 -9.26 -11.59 8.34
CA GLY A 89 -8.97 -10.24 7.85
C GLY A 89 -8.30 -9.34 8.89
N ILE A 90 -8.49 -8.04 8.76
CA ILE A 90 -7.95 -7.03 9.68
C ILE A 90 -9.09 -6.59 10.62
N SER A 91 -8.90 -6.71 11.95
CA SER A 91 -9.87 -6.23 12.94
C SER A 91 -10.04 -4.71 12.88
N ASP A 92 -11.15 -4.18 13.41
CA ASP A 92 -11.39 -2.73 13.45
C ASP A 92 -10.35 -2.01 14.30
N GLU A 93 -9.96 -2.59 15.42
CA GLU A 93 -8.91 -2.04 16.26
C GLU A 93 -7.59 -1.85 15.49
N VAL A 94 -7.14 -2.89 14.80
CA VAL A 94 -5.92 -2.84 13.97
C VAL A 94 -6.09 -1.88 12.79
N LEU A 95 -7.28 -1.85 12.17
CA LEU A 95 -7.59 -0.92 11.09
C LEU A 95 -7.45 0.53 11.56
N PHE A 96 -8.11 0.90 12.66
CA PHE A 96 -8.07 2.27 13.18
C PHE A 96 -6.68 2.66 13.69
N GLN A 97 -5.96 1.76 14.33
CA GLN A 97 -4.57 1.97 14.73
C GLN A 97 -3.68 2.30 13.51
N ARG A 98 -3.78 1.52 12.44
CA ARG A 98 -3.03 1.74 11.20
C ARG A 98 -3.42 3.04 10.50
N LEU A 99 -4.72 3.34 10.45
CA LEU A 99 -5.23 4.59 9.88
C LEU A 99 -4.70 5.81 10.65
N GLY A 100 -4.63 5.75 11.99
CA GLY A 100 -4.12 6.82 12.84
C GLY A 100 -2.69 7.22 12.51
N VAL A 101 -1.82 6.24 12.21
CA VAL A 101 -0.44 6.50 11.79
C VAL A 101 -0.36 7.30 10.49
N PHE A 102 -1.32 7.11 9.59
CA PHE A 102 -1.23 7.59 8.20
C PHE A 102 -2.06 8.84 7.93
N TYR A 103 -3.22 8.99 8.61
CA TYR A 103 -4.20 10.04 8.34
C TYR A 103 -4.39 11.01 9.50
N GLY A 104 -3.93 10.65 10.70
CA GLY A 104 -4.16 11.44 11.91
C GLY A 104 -5.54 11.22 12.54
N GLU A 105 -5.71 11.69 13.78
CA GLU A 105 -6.88 11.39 14.61
C GLU A 105 -8.20 11.93 14.05
N ALA A 106 -8.21 13.16 13.53
CA ALA A 106 -9.42 13.76 12.99
C ALA A 106 -10.00 12.97 11.80
N GLN A 107 -9.14 12.50 10.90
CA GLN A 107 -9.57 11.71 9.76
C GLN A 107 -10.01 10.30 10.18
N VAL A 108 -9.37 9.73 11.21
CA VAL A 108 -9.78 8.43 11.78
C VAL A 108 -11.16 8.54 12.41
N ALA A 109 -11.44 9.60 13.17
CA ALA A 109 -12.75 9.84 13.76
C ALA A 109 -13.83 9.98 12.68
N GLU A 110 -13.53 10.65 11.56
CA GLU A 110 -14.46 10.77 10.44
C GLU A 110 -14.75 9.41 9.80
N ILE A 111 -13.73 8.56 9.60
CA ILE A 111 -13.89 7.21 9.06
C ILE A 111 -14.72 6.34 10.01
N ALA A 112 -14.47 6.43 11.32
CA ALA A 112 -15.24 5.70 12.32
C ALA A 112 -16.72 6.09 12.29
N ARG A 113 -17.01 7.39 12.20
CA ARG A 113 -18.37 7.90 12.05
C ARG A 113 -19.04 7.42 10.77
N GLU A 114 -18.33 7.46 9.61
CA GLU A 114 -18.83 6.94 8.34
C GLU A 114 -19.22 5.45 8.45
N MET A 115 -18.39 4.66 9.18
CA MET A 115 -18.68 3.23 9.39
C MET A 115 -19.86 3.02 10.33
N GLU A 116 -20.01 3.81 11.39
CA GLU A 116 -21.13 3.75 12.33
C GLU A 116 -22.44 4.12 11.65
N GLU A 117 -22.46 5.21 10.87
CA GLU A 117 -23.59 5.60 10.05
C GLU A 117 -23.98 4.51 9.04
N ALA A 118 -22.99 3.90 8.37
CA ALA A 118 -23.22 2.81 7.43
C ALA A 118 -23.75 1.53 8.08
N ALA A 119 -23.42 1.27 9.34
CA ALA A 119 -23.90 0.14 10.12
C ALA A 119 -25.37 0.31 10.56
N THR A 120 -25.90 1.54 10.51
CA THR A 120 -27.28 1.82 10.92
C THR A 120 -28.26 1.11 9.98
N VAL A 121 -29.09 0.28 10.57
CA VAL A 121 -30.17 -0.42 9.86
C VAL A 121 -31.37 0.54 9.76
N ARG A 122 -31.74 0.88 8.51
CA ARG A 122 -32.95 1.67 8.27
C ARG A 122 -34.18 0.76 8.32
N GLU A 123 -35.03 0.97 9.29
CA GLU A 123 -36.34 0.33 9.32
C GLU A 123 -37.34 1.11 8.47
N ARG A 124 -38.23 0.38 7.78
CA ARG A 124 -39.33 0.95 6.99
C ARG A 124 -40.28 1.74 7.89
N GLY A 125 -40.60 2.96 7.48
CA GLY A 125 -41.61 3.78 8.15
C GLY A 125 -43.03 3.16 8.06
N GLU A 126 -43.91 3.55 8.99
CA GLU A 126 -45.27 3.02 9.11
C GLU A 126 -46.09 3.21 7.83
N PHE A 127 -45.82 4.26 7.05
CA PHE A 127 -46.53 4.61 5.81
C PHE A 127 -45.79 4.22 4.53
N GLU A 128 -44.62 3.58 4.61
CA GLU A 128 -43.89 3.11 3.45
C GLU A 128 -44.45 1.74 2.98
N LEU A 129 -44.60 1.55 1.67
CA LEU A 129 -45.02 0.27 1.11
C LEU A 129 -43.95 -0.81 1.38
N ALA A 130 -44.40 -2.02 1.70
CA ALA A 130 -43.51 -3.16 1.84
C ALA A 130 -42.83 -3.47 0.51
N PRO A 131 -41.52 -3.74 0.49
CA PRO A 131 -40.83 -4.25 -0.69
C PRO A 131 -41.43 -5.62 -1.06
N VAL A 132 -41.36 -5.95 -2.34
CA VAL A 132 -41.88 -7.22 -2.86
C VAL A 132 -40.75 -8.11 -3.32
N ASP A 133 -40.93 -9.42 -3.29
CA ASP A 133 -40.02 -10.39 -3.88
C ASP A 133 -40.12 -10.43 -5.42
N GLU A 134 -39.36 -11.32 -6.06
CA GLU A 134 -39.36 -11.49 -7.53
C GLU A 134 -40.75 -11.91 -8.09
N ALA A 135 -41.62 -12.49 -7.27
CA ALA A 135 -43.01 -12.86 -7.64
C ALA A 135 -43.99 -11.74 -7.35
N GLY A 136 -43.59 -10.59 -6.85
CA GLY A 136 -44.43 -9.45 -6.51
C GLY A 136 -45.16 -9.60 -5.18
N VAL A 137 -44.79 -10.55 -4.33
CA VAL A 137 -45.39 -10.78 -3.01
C VAL A 137 -44.69 -9.87 -1.98
N PRO A 138 -45.46 -9.12 -1.15
CA PRO A 138 -44.85 -8.29 -0.10
C PRO A 138 -44.02 -9.10 0.88
N LEU A 139 -42.82 -8.60 1.18
CA LEU A 139 -41.90 -9.22 2.16
C LEU A 139 -42.50 -9.11 3.57
N THR A 140 -42.21 -10.11 4.39
CA THR A 140 -42.48 -10.04 5.83
C THR A 140 -41.54 -9.04 6.50
N ARG A 141 -41.97 -8.45 7.61
CA ARG A 141 -41.13 -7.52 8.41
C ARG A 141 -39.79 -8.12 8.82
N GLU A 142 -39.80 -9.42 9.10
CA GLU A 142 -38.57 -10.14 9.45
C GLU A 142 -37.63 -10.27 8.26
N ALA A 143 -38.14 -10.55 7.07
CA ALA A 143 -37.35 -10.61 5.83
C ALA A 143 -36.79 -9.22 5.45
N GLU A 144 -37.63 -8.17 5.56
CA GLU A 144 -37.16 -6.79 5.35
C GLU A 144 -36.01 -6.43 6.27
N LEU A 145 -36.11 -6.76 7.56
CA LEU A 145 -35.09 -6.47 8.55
C LEU A 145 -33.79 -7.26 8.27
N ALA A 146 -33.91 -8.52 7.84
CA ALA A 146 -32.76 -9.35 7.47
C ALA A 146 -32.03 -8.77 6.26
N ILE A 147 -32.74 -8.34 5.23
CA ILE A 147 -32.17 -7.68 4.05
C ILE A 147 -31.48 -6.37 4.45
N ALA A 148 -32.14 -5.53 5.24
CA ALA A 148 -31.57 -4.26 5.69
C ALA A 148 -30.28 -4.44 6.50
N LYS A 149 -30.17 -5.51 7.30
CA LYS A 149 -28.93 -5.86 8.01
C LYS A 149 -27.81 -6.26 7.05
N ILE A 150 -28.10 -7.12 6.07
CA ILE A 150 -27.13 -7.54 5.05
C ILE A 150 -26.61 -6.33 4.27
N GLU A 151 -27.49 -5.41 3.89
CA GLU A 151 -27.13 -4.17 3.20
C GLU A 151 -26.23 -3.27 4.08
N ALA A 152 -26.56 -3.13 5.37
CA ALA A 152 -25.74 -2.37 6.32
C ALA A 152 -24.34 -2.98 6.46
N GLU A 153 -24.23 -4.29 6.63
CA GLU A 153 -22.95 -5.01 6.65
C GLU A 153 -22.18 -4.82 5.34
N GLY A 154 -22.85 -4.86 4.20
CA GLY A 154 -22.28 -4.60 2.89
C GLY A 154 -21.68 -3.20 2.76
N ARG A 155 -22.38 -2.15 3.25
CA ARG A 155 -21.88 -0.77 3.27
C ARG A 155 -20.63 -0.63 4.15
N VAL A 156 -20.65 -1.19 5.34
CA VAL A 156 -19.49 -1.20 6.23
C VAL A 156 -18.29 -1.92 5.60
N ALA A 157 -18.54 -3.09 5.00
CA ALA A 157 -17.50 -3.86 4.31
C ALA A 157 -16.88 -3.08 3.14
N GLU A 158 -17.66 -2.28 2.40
CA GLU A 158 -17.14 -1.43 1.32
C GLU A 158 -16.24 -0.32 1.84
N ILE A 159 -16.63 0.35 2.93
CA ILE A 159 -15.78 1.37 3.59
C ILE A 159 -14.48 0.74 4.06
N ARG A 160 -14.54 -0.41 4.75
CA ARG A 160 -13.35 -1.15 5.19
C ARG A 160 -12.44 -1.50 4.01
N ARG A 161 -12.99 -2.04 2.93
CA ARG A 161 -12.25 -2.44 1.73
C ARG A 161 -11.52 -1.27 1.09
N ARG A 162 -12.06 -0.05 1.13
CA ARG A 162 -11.43 1.19 0.62
C ARG A 162 -10.05 1.42 1.24
N TYR A 163 -9.86 1.04 2.50
CA TYR A 163 -8.61 1.21 3.24
C TYR A 163 -7.77 -0.07 3.28
N THR A 164 -8.38 -1.22 3.56
CA THR A 164 -7.65 -2.49 3.72
C THR A 164 -6.99 -2.97 2.43
N ARG A 165 -7.54 -2.67 1.24
CA ARG A 165 -6.92 -2.96 -0.05
C ARG A 165 -5.53 -2.31 -0.26
N ARG A 166 -5.18 -1.34 0.59
CA ARG A 166 -3.87 -0.66 0.58
C ARG A 166 -2.88 -1.32 1.54
N MET A 167 -3.33 -2.29 2.29
CA MET A 167 -2.54 -3.04 3.24
C MET A 167 -2.08 -4.34 2.61
N HIS A 168 -0.98 -4.89 3.12
CA HIS A 168 -0.41 -6.13 2.61
C HIS A 168 -0.20 -6.12 1.06
N ASP A 169 0.26 -4.99 0.53
CA ASP A 169 0.55 -4.83 -0.90
C ASP A 169 1.81 -3.99 -1.15
N LEU A 170 2.77 -4.59 -1.87
CA LEU A 170 4.02 -3.93 -2.26
C LEU A 170 3.78 -2.65 -3.06
N SER A 171 2.82 -2.65 -3.99
CA SER A 171 2.57 -1.48 -4.84
C SER A 171 2.06 -0.31 -4.05
N TRP A 172 1.16 -0.55 -3.10
CA TRP A 172 0.65 0.50 -2.22
C TRP A 172 1.69 1.01 -1.25
N PHE A 173 2.52 0.12 -0.70
CA PHE A 173 3.66 0.52 0.13
C PHE A 173 4.57 1.47 -0.65
N MET A 174 5.06 1.04 -1.81
CA MET A 174 5.99 1.83 -2.62
C MET A 174 5.35 3.11 -3.17
N LYS A 175 4.10 3.05 -3.65
CA LYS A 175 3.37 4.23 -4.11
C LYS A 175 3.27 5.27 -3.01
N SER A 176 2.80 4.87 -1.83
CA SER A 176 2.61 5.77 -0.69
C SER A 176 3.92 6.41 -0.23
N LEU A 177 4.99 5.62 -0.16
CA LEU A 177 6.32 6.09 0.22
C LEU A 177 6.85 7.11 -0.79
N LEU A 178 6.88 6.75 -2.07
CA LEU A 178 7.49 7.58 -3.10
C LEU A 178 6.71 8.86 -3.40
N GLU A 179 5.38 8.81 -3.39
CA GLU A 179 4.53 10.00 -3.58
C GLU A 179 4.67 10.99 -2.42
N ARG A 180 4.64 10.50 -1.17
CA ARG A 180 4.79 11.36 0.02
C ARG A 180 6.18 11.97 0.08
N PHE A 181 7.20 11.18 -0.18
CA PHE A 181 8.57 11.67 -0.22
C PHE A 181 8.76 12.72 -1.33
N THR A 182 8.25 12.47 -2.53
CA THR A 182 8.34 13.44 -3.65
C THR A 182 7.64 14.75 -3.29
N LYS A 183 6.45 14.69 -2.69
CA LYS A 183 5.71 15.90 -2.28
C LYS A 183 6.51 16.70 -1.26
N TRP A 184 7.03 16.06 -0.24
CA TRP A 184 7.87 16.71 0.78
C TRP A 184 9.14 17.29 0.16
N PHE A 185 9.88 16.50 -0.63
CA PHE A 185 11.13 16.91 -1.26
C PHE A 185 10.93 18.12 -2.17
N ASN A 186 9.93 18.09 -3.03
CA ASN A 186 9.62 19.20 -3.92
C ASN A 186 9.24 20.47 -3.14
N GLY A 187 8.46 20.36 -2.08
CA GLY A 187 8.13 21.47 -1.19
C GLY A 187 9.37 22.04 -0.50
N ARG A 188 10.21 21.18 0.06
CA ARG A 188 11.44 21.56 0.77
C ARG A 188 12.47 22.28 -0.14
N HIS A 189 12.64 21.79 -1.35
CA HIS A 189 13.62 22.29 -2.32
C HIS A 189 13.02 23.24 -3.36
N LYS A 190 11.78 23.72 -3.17
CA LYS A 190 11.08 24.65 -4.09
C LYS A 190 11.12 24.21 -5.55
N ARG A 191 10.94 22.92 -5.81
CA ARG A 191 10.92 22.32 -7.14
C ARG A 191 9.58 21.67 -7.45
N SER A 192 9.35 21.34 -8.72
CA SER A 192 8.16 20.65 -9.22
C SER A 192 8.56 19.48 -10.12
N GLY A 193 7.59 18.65 -10.49
CA GLY A 193 7.77 17.54 -11.40
C GLY A 193 8.21 16.23 -10.70
N THR A 194 8.58 15.25 -11.52
CA THR A 194 8.99 13.94 -11.03
C THR A 194 10.35 13.96 -10.34
N LEU A 195 10.48 13.19 -9.29
CA LEU A 195 11.73 12.96 -8.58
C LEU A 195 12.39 11.63 -9.00
N TRP A 196 11.60 10.66 -9.40
CA TRP A 196 12.04 9.30 -9.73
C TRP A 196 12.13 9.09 -11.23
N GLU A 197 13.20 8.39 -11.66
CA GLU A 197 13.51 8.11 -13.08
C GLU A 197 12.37 7.33 -13.74
N ASP A 198 11.84 6.31 -13.01
CA ASP A 198 10.80 5.39 -13.45
C ASP A 198 9.96 4.93 -12.26
N ARG A 199 8.98 4.04 -12.53
CA ARG A 199 8.40 3.22 -11.48
C ARG A 199 9.52 2.39 -10.82
N PHE A 200 9.40 2.15 -9.53
CA PHE A 200 10.33 1.26 -8.82
C PHE A 200 10.40 -0.11 -9.52
N LYS A 201 11.57 -0.71 -9.54
CA LYS A 201 11.79 -2.09 -9.99
C LYS A 201 11.69 -3.02 -8.79
N SER A 202 11.15 -4.22 -8.97
CA SER A 202 11.10 -5.22 -7.90
C SER A 202 11.42 -6.61 -8.45
N VAL A 203 12.12 -7.40 -7.65
CA VAL A 203 12.44 -8.80 -7.92
C VAL A 203 11.91 -9.62 -6.75
N ILE A 204 11.27 -10.76 -7.06
CA ILE A 204 10.83 -11.71 -6.04
C ILE A 204 12.04 -12.42 -5.45
N VAL A 205 12.02 -12.61 -4.14
CA VAL A 205 13.03 -13.34 -3.37
C VAL A 205 12.39 -14.62 -2.85
N GLU A 206 12.74 -15.76 -3.46
CA GLU A 206 12.00 -17.02 -3.27
C GLU A 206 12.30 -17.77 -1.97
N SER A 207 13.43 -17.51 -1.33
CA SER A 207 13.84 -18.24 -0.12
C SER A 207 14.46 -17.35 0.93
N GLY A 208 14.44 -17.81 2.18
CA GLY A 208 15.11 -17.14 3.29
C GLY A 208 16.64 -17.07 3.12
N ALA A 209 17.27 -18.03 2.43
CA ALA A 209 18.69 -17.96 2.09
C ALA A 209 18.97 -16.84 1.11
N ALA A 210 18.16 -16.73 0.03
CA ALA A 210 18.27 -15.61 -0.92
C ALA A 210 17.99 -14.26 -0.23
N ALA A 211 17.03 -14.19 0.69
CA ALA A 211 16.74 -12.98 1.45
C ALA A 211 17.95 -12.53 2.29
N ARG A 212 18.63 -13.45 2.98
CA ARG A 212 19.86 -13.14 3.73
C ARG A 212 20.99 -12.62 2.83
N THR A 213 21.18 -13.24 1.67
CA THR A 213 22.19 -12.80 0.69
C THR A 213 21.89 -11.39 0.19
N ILE A 214 20.63 -11.09 -0.13
CA ILE A 214 20.22 -9.76 -0.59
C ILE A 214 20.31 -8.73 0.56
N ALA A 215 19.95 -9.10 1.79
CA ALA A 215 20.12 -8.22 2.95
C ALA A 215 21.60 -7.84 3.13
N ALA A 216 22.50 -8.82 3.14
CA ALA A 216 23.94 -8.55 3.21
C ALA A 216 24.45 -7.68 2.05
N TYR A 217 23.94 -7.91 0.83
CA TYR A 217 24.26 -7.04 -0.30
C TYR A 217 23.79 -5.60 -0.08
N ILE A 218 22.58 -5.40 0.45
CA ILE A 218 22.02 -4.08 0.74
C ILE A 218 22.85 -3.38 1.82
N ASP A 219 23.18 -4.05 2.90
CA ASP A 219 23.95 -3.52 4.03
C ASP A 219 25.37 -3.11 3.62
N LEU A 220 25.97 -3.84 2.67
CA LEU A 220 27.31 -3.54 2.15
C LEU A 220 27.35 -2.43 1.08
N ASN A 221 26.21 -2.02 0.51
CA ASN A 221 26.20 -0.99 -0.54
C ASN A 221 26.82 0.35 -0.12
N PRO A 222 26.54 0.92 1.07
CA PRO A 222 27.15 2.17 1.50
C PRO A 222 28.66 2.08 1.66
N VAL A 223 29.19 0.94 2.14
CA VAL A 223 30.63 0.70 2.25
C VAL A 223 31.28 0.63 0.87
N ARG A 224 30.70 -0.13 -0.05
CA ARG A 224 31.19 -0.25 -1.45
C ARG A 224 31.19 1.07 -2.19
N ALA A 225 30.29 1.98 -1.83
CA ALA A 225 30.22 3.33 -2.38
C ALA A 225 31.10 4.34 -1.64
N GLY A 226 31.85 3.92 -0.61
CA GLY A 226 32.70 4.79 0.19
C GLY A 226 31.93 5.81 1.04
N MET A 227 30.65 5.57 1.31
CA MET A 227 29.81 6.47 2.11
C MET A 227 30.04 6.28 3.62
N VAL A 228 30.38 5.07 4.02
CA VAL A 228 30.71 4.67 5.39
C VAL A 228 31.88 3.68 5.36
N SER A 229 32.60 3.57 6.47
CA SER A 229 33.71 2.65 6.60
C SER A 229 33.32 1.26 7.10
N ASP A 230 32.16 1.16 7.77
CA ASP A 230 31.62 -0.06 8.38
C ASP A 230 30.13 -0.18 8.06
N PRO A 231 29.62 -1.39 7.78
CA PRO A 231 28.20 -1.61 7.50
C PRO A 231 27.31 -1.64 8.76
N ALA A 232 27.71 -1.08 9.88
CA ALA A 232 27.05 -1.11 11.19
C ALA A 232 25.54 -1.31 11.22
#